data_9c5966fe45508e3a4e7ea7ed6fc452f2
#
_entry.id   9c5966fe45508e3a4e7ea7ed6fc452f2
#
_cell.length_a   1.000
_cell.length_b   1.000
_cell.length_c   1.000
_cell.angle_alpha   90.00
_cell.angle_beta   90.00
_cell.angle_gamma   90.00
#
_symmetry.space_group_name_H-M   'P 1'
#
loop_
_entity.id
_entity.type
_entity.pdbx_description
1 polymer ?
#
loop_
_entity_poly.entity_id
_entity_poly.type
_entity_poly.pdbx_seq_one_letter_code
_entity_poly.pdbx_strand_id
1 'polypeptide(L)'
;MLSESTKTEYKSILKIRKGDGGFKDLAVTCVCLANAQGGIIAIGIENKTREPLSDQRVTQEELNITVTKLRSLCYNVGISNSDIIIHKNGGEYFELTIYPSLKTIATTNDGKVYIRIADQCQAARSEDLTRLASEKDAFQWELQLRNLTLTDKNIENLEDFSKDIRKSDRVKAHIKAMTDKEIGEHYHLINSGKLTNLGVLWIGSTLQRSHLSFPITVQYIVYDINEGKVRKESWHDNSLNPKELVHDIERQAIELTYFHEFPQGLFRNRIRHYDAKLIREFLINAIAHKHYTISGDIFIEVYPDRVEFTNPGGLPLGVTSNNILHTRMRRNPYLITILHDLKLMEGEGTGYDLIYEIDSRDSKPFPDIVSDFNYMKVSQSSKILDEEAVLLLDYVAQHYTLSQKEFTVLGIIARHKKIGSPKLSKELQLTEDDRLRNYVSRLVEWKILLSRNYGKGTEYLINPTLITSSKINIKPTLKVIEPHVLKALVQEDLKYNPQSLISEIHSRLTDVLVEDIRKMLYKMVKEEIIEHEGGRTYRKYSLAKKETIRKEN
;
A
#
# COMPACT_ATOMS: atom_id res chain seq x y z
N MET A 1 9.37 -13.31 16.47
CA MET A 1 9.07 -14.66 15.90
C MET A 1 8.71 -14.44 14.44
N LEU A 2 9.41 -15.10 13.53
CA LEU A 2 9.07 -15.09 12.11
C LEU A 2 7.81 -15.95 11.93
N SER A 3 6.65 -15.37 11.59
CA SER A 3 5.45 -16.13 11.23
C SER A 3 5.57 -16.60 9.77
N GLU A 4 5.05 -17.78 9.43
CA GLU A 4 4.75 -18.09 8.03
C GLU A 4 3.87 -16.99 7.49
N SER A 5 4.26 -16.46 6.34
CA SER A 5 3.51 -15.42 5.65
C SER A 5 3.03 -16.01 4.31
N THR A 6 2.16 -15.30 3.63
CA THR A 6 1.74 -15.65 2.27
C THR A 6 2.92 -15.78 1.29
N LYS A 7 4.13 -15.34 1.69
CA LYS A 7 5.34 -15.31 0.86
C LYS A 7 6.52 -16.12 1.41
N THR A 8 6.47 -16.65 2.62
CA THR A 8 7.59 -17.37 3.22
C THR A 8 7.16 -18.74 3.72
N GLU A 9 7.84 -19.78 3.28
CA GLU A 9 7.67 -21.16 3.70
C GLU A 9 8.92 -21.67 4.40
N TYR A 10 8.75 -22.36 5.52
CA TYR A 10 9.83 -23.02 6.24
C TYR A 10 9.77 -24.53 6.02
N LYS A 11 10.88 -25.11 5.66
CA LYS A 11 10.96 -26.56 5.39
C LYS A 11 12.20 -27.15 6.06
N SER A 12 12.00 -28.21 6.83
CA SER A 12 13.10 -28.96 7.45
C SER A 12 14.08 -29.48 6.39
N ILE A 13 15.35 -29.57 6.74
CA ILE A 13 16.41 -30.14 5.89
C ILE A 13 16.09 -31.59 5.46
N LEU A 14 15.29 -32.29 6.25
CA LEU A 14 14.86 -33.65 5.94
C LEU A 14 14.06 -33.75 4.64
N LYS A 15 13.47 -32.64 4.16
CA LYS A 15 12.75 -32.64 2.88
C LYS A 15 13.66 -32.90 1.69
N ILE A 16 14.92 -32.52 1.74
CA ILE A 16 15.90 -32.78 0.69
C ILE A 16 16.69 -34.09 0.94
N ARG A 17 16.73 -34.58 2.18
CA ARG A 17 17.48 -35.80 2.58
C ARG A 17 16.65 -37.09 2.53
N LYS A 18 15.31 -36.98 2.58
CA LYS A 18 14.38 -38.13 2.55
C LYS A 18 14.06 -38.68 1.13
N GLY A 19 14.78 -38.25 0.11
CA GLY A 19 14.62 -38.74 -1.25
C GLY A 19 13.48 -38.09 -2.04
N ASP A 20 12.97 -38.77 -3.06
CA ASP A 20 12.09 -38.19 -4.11
C ASP A 20 10.76 -37.62 -3.59
N GLY A 21 10.19 -38.17 -2.52
CA GLY A 21 8.95 -37.67 -1.93
C GLY A 21 9.07 -36.27 -1.39
N GLY A 22 10.19 -35.97 -0.74
CA GLY A 22 10.43 -34.62 -0.22
C GLY A 22 10.60 -33.55 -1.32
N PHE A 23 11.28 -33.94 -2.43
CA PHE A 23 11.42 -33.06 -3.60
C PHE A 23 10.10 -32.82 -4.32
N LYS A 24 9.20 -33.81 -4.39
CA LYS A 24 7.86 -33.61 -4.94
C LYS A 24 7.04 -32.61 -4.12
N ASP A 25 7.08 -32.69 -2.80
CA ASP A 25 6.42 -31.72 -1.93
C ASP A 25 6.99 -30.31 -2.11
N LEU A 26 8.31 -30.18 -2.25
CA LEU A 26 8.96 -28.90 -2.53
C LEU A 26 8.57 -28.37 -3.91
N ALA A 27 8.46 -29.23 -4.93
CA ALA A 27 7.99 -28.83 -6.26
C ALA A 27 6.56 -28.29 -6.24
N VAL A 28 5.65 -28.91 -5.47
CA VAL A 28 4.30 -28.40 -5.23
C VAL A 28 4.36 -26.99 -4.64
N THR A 29 5.20 -26.78 -3.62
CA THR A 29 5.39 -25.45 -2.99
C THR A 29 5.94 -24.44 -4.00
N CYS A 30 6.93 -24.81 -4.81
CA CYS A 30 7.49 -23.95 -5.86
C CYS A 30 6.43 -23.52 -6.89
N VAL A 31 5.65 -24.47 -7.41
CA VAL A 31 4.57 -24.21 -8.36
C VAL A 31 3.50 -23.30 -7.76
N CYS A 32 3.13 -23.57 -6.52
CA CYS A 32 2.15 -22.80 -5.78
C CYS A 32 2.56 -21.34 -5.62
N LEU A 33 3.80 -21.08 -5.20
CA LEU A 33 4.35 -19.73 -5.08
C LEU A 33 4.50 -19.05 -6.45
N ALA A 34 4.94 -19.78 -7.49
CA ALA A 34 5.09 -19.23 -8.83
C ALA A 34 3.74 -18.84 -9.48
N ASN A 35 2.67 -19.57 -9.19
CA ASN A 35 1.31 -19.22 -9.63
C ASN A 35 0.66 -18.10 -8.80
N ALA A 36 1.28 -17.72 -7.67
CA ALA A 36 0.91 -16.59 -6.84
C ALA A 36 1.90 -15.41 -7.06
N GLN A 37 2.31 -14.77 -6.00
CA GLN A 37 3.19 -13.59 -6.04
C GLN A 37 4.68 -13.92 -5.91
N GLY A 38 5.06 -15.20 -6.07
CA GLY A 38 6.39 -15.67 -5.71
C GLY A 38 6.57 -15.79 -4.20
N GLY A 39 7.79 -16.00 -3.75
CA GLY A 39 8.10 -16.09 -2.32
C GLY A 39 9.44 -16.76 -2.04
N ILE A 40 9.70 -17.00 -0.77
CA ILE A 40 10.94 -17.61 -0.27
C ILE A 40 10.62 -18.96 0.39
N ILE A 41 11.40 -19.96 0.08
CA ILE A 41 11.40 -21.26 0.77
C ILE A 41 12.71 -21.37 1.53
N ALA A 42 12.68 -21.28 2.85
CA ALA A 42 13.84 -21.48 3.70
C ALA A 42 13.98 -22.98 4.02
N ILE A 43 15.01 -23.62 3.48
CA ILE A 43 15.28 -25.04 3.64
C ILE A 43 16.33 -25.25 4.74
N GLY A 44 15.96 -26.03 5.75
CA GLY A 44 16.75 -26.24 6.95
C GLY A 44 16.19 -25.55 8.17
N ILE A 45 15.03 -24.91 8.07
CA ILE A 45 14.32 -24.31 9.20
C ILE A 45 13.19 -25.22 9.66
N GLU A 46 13.15 -25.53 10.95
CA GLU A 46 12.10 -26.35 11.54
C GLU A 46 10.81 -25.54 11.76
N ASN A 47 9.67 -26.10 11.37
CA ASN A 47 8.38 -25.38 11.43
C ASN A 47 7.96 -24.95 12.83
N LYS A 48 8.32 -25.72 13.87
CA LYS A 48 7.91 -25.45 15.26
C LYS A 48 8.78 -24.38 15.92
N THR A 49 10.08 -24.49 15.78
CA THR A 49 11.07 -23.62 16.44
C THR A 49 11.38 -22.36 15.63
N ARG A 50 11.14 -22.40 14.29
CA ARG A 50 11.53 -21.36 13.34
C ARG A 50 13.04 -21.12 13.30
N GLU A 51 13.81 -22.12 13.67
CA GLU A 51 15.26 -22.12 13.69
C GLU A 51 15.79 -23.43 13.09
N PRO A 52 17.01 -23.44 12.53
CA PRO A 52 17.69 -24.66 12.15
C PRO A 52 18.14 -25.44 13.40
N LEU A 53 18.37 -26.74 13.30
CA LEU A 53 19.03 -27.48 14.38
C LEU A 53 20.47 -26.99 14.53
N SER A 54 20.96 -26.82 15.76
CA SER A 54 22.26 -26.21 16.04
C SER A 54 23.46 -26.97 15.50
N ASP A 55 23.32 -28.29 15.36
CA ASP A 55 24.32 -29.20 14.78
C ASP A 55 24.13 -29.43 13.28
N GLN A 56 23.08 -28.85 12.67
CA GLN A 56 22.79 -29.01 11.26
C GLN A 56 23.87 -28.36 10.38
N ARG A 57 24.36 -29.12 9.40
CA ARG A 57 25.26 -28.62 8.36
C ARG A 57 24.65 -28.89 7.01
N VAL A 58 24.89 -27.94 6.09
CA VAL A 58 24.44 -28.01 4.70
C VAL A 58 25.65 -27.94 3.78
N THR A 59 25.72 -28.83 2.82
CA THR A 59 26.81 -28.83 1.84
C THR A 59 26.40 -28.06 0.58
N GLN A 60 27.39 -27.49 -0.12
CA GLN A 60 27.14 -26.85 -1.42
C GLN A 60 26.59 -27.86 -2.46
N GLU A 61 26.96 -29.12 -2.33
CA GLU A 61 26.44 -30.19 -3.18
C GLU A 61 24.94 -30.42 -2.95
N GLU A 62 24.49 -30.50 -1.68
CA GLU A 62 23.06 -30.61 -1.35
C GLU A 62 22.25 -29.42 -1.91
N LEU A 63 22.77 -28.20 -1.83
CA LEU A 63 22.13 -27.03 -2.41
C LEU A 63 22.02 -27.15 -3.93
N ASN A 64 23.12 -27.48 -4.62
CA ASN A 64 23.15 -27.61 -6.08
C ASN A 64 22.23 -28.72 -6.59
N ILE A 65 22.23 -29.89 -5.93
CA ILE A 65 21.32 -30.99 -6.22
C ILE A 65 19.87 -30.55 -6.03
N THR A 66 19.57 -29.81 -4.96
CA THR A 66 18.22 -29.31 -4.67
C THR A 66 17.71 -28.43 -5.79
N VAL A 67 18.48 -27.42 -6.19
CA VAL A 67 18.08 -26.49 -7.26
C VAL A 67 17.89 -27.23 -8.59
N THR A 68 18.84 -28.12 -8.96
CA THR A 68 18.79 -28.89 -10.20
C THR A 68 17.56 -29.80 -10.25
N LYS A 69 17.29 -30.50 -9.14
CA LYS A 69 16.14 -31.41 -9.04
C LYS A 69 14.81 -30.68 -9.05
N LEU A 70 14.68 -29.55 -8.35
CA LEU A 70 13.46 -28.73 -8.40
C LEU A 70 13.21 -28.17 -9.81
N ARG A 71 14.24 -27.72 -10.51
CA ARG A 71 14.10 -27.28 -11.91
C ARG A 71 13.62 -28.40 -12.85
N SER A 72 13.97 -29.65 -12.61
CA SER A 72 13.47 -30.77 -13.38
C SER A 72 12.05 -31.22 -13.00
N LEU A 73 11.59 -30.88 -11.81
CA LEU A 73 10.27 -31.23 -11.29
C LEU A 73 9.21 -30.14 -11.53
N CYS A 74 9.60 -28.97 -12.02
CA CYS A 74 8.71 -27.83 -12.23
C CYS A 74 8.87 -27.24 -13.63
N TYR A 75 7.77 -26.82 -14.24
CA TYR A 75 7.77 -26.06 -15.50
C TYR A 75 7.28 -24.64 -15.22
N ASN A 76 7.85 -23.67 -15.92
CA ASN A 76 7.51 -22.24 -15.80
C ASN A 76 7.73 -21.66 -14.39
N VAL A 77 8.69 -22.17 -13.66
CA VAL A 77 9.08 -21.71 -12.32
C VAL A 77 10.49 -21.13 -12.37
N GLY A 78 10.64 -19.85 -12.07
CA GLY A 78 11.94 -19.21 -11.85
C GLY A 78 12.42 -19.50 -10.43
N ILE A 79 13.64 -20.06 -10.29
CA ILE A 79 14.24 -20.39 -8.99
C ILE A 79 15.65 -19.80 -8.93
N SER A 80 15.94 -19.02 -7.90
CA SER A 80 17.29 -18.65 -7.48
C SER A 80 17.52 -19.10 -6.04
N ASN A 81 18.77 -19.19 -5.63
CA ASN A 81 19.16 -19.60 -4.28
C ASN A 81 20.09 -18.57 -3.63
N SER A 82 20.05 -18.51 -2.30
CA SER A 82 21.07 -17.83 -1.51
C SER A 82 22.34 -18.69 -1.41
N ASP A 83 23.40 -18.10 -0.85
CA ASP A 83 24.48 -18.86 -0.24
C ASP A 83 23.97 -19.61 1.01
N ILE A 84 24.82 -20.50 1.55
CA ILE A 84 24.53 -21.17 2.82
C ILE A 84 24.60 -20.12 3.94
N ILE A 85 23.54 -20.03 4.73
CA ILE A 85 23.39 -19.05 5.81
C ILE A 85 23.63 -19.73 7.14
N ILE A 86 24.46 -19.14 7.99
CA ILE A 86 24.73 -19.63 9.34
C ILE A 86 23.81 -18.84 10.32
N HIS A 87 22.95 -19.56 11.00
CA HIS A 87 22.07 -18.97 12.01
C HIS A 87 22.82 -18.70 13.34
N LYS A 88 22.26 -17.85 14.20
CA LYS A 88 22.85 -17.48 15.50
C LYS A 88 23.14 -18.67 16.45
N ASN A 89 22.36 -19.76 16.30
CA ASN A 89 22.55 -21.00 17.08
C ASN A 89 23.62 -21.93 16.47
N GLY A 90 24.31 -21.52 15.39
CA GLY A 90 25.34 -22.28 14.68
C GLY A 90 24.82 -23.24 13.62
N GLY A 91 23.51 -23.45 13.49
CA GLY A 91 22.91 -24.28 12.45
C GLY A 91 22.91 -23.59 11.09
N GLU A 92 23.02 -24.37 10.03
CA GLU A 92 23.10 -23.89 8.65
C GLU A 92 21.81 -24.16 7.88
N TYR A 93 21.41 -23.24 7.01
CA TYR A 93 20.24 -23.33 6.14
C TYR A 93 20.49 -22.53 4.85
N PHE A 94 19.60 -22.61 3.87
CA PHE A 94 19.62 -21.77 2.67
C PHE A 94 18.21 -21.42 2.23
N GLU A 95 18.10 -20.37 1.41
CA GLU A 95 16.85 -19.86 0.92
C GLU A 95 16.74 -20.04 -0.59
N LEU A 96 15.57 -20.46 -1.04
CA LEU A 96 15.18 -20.48 -2.45
C LEU A 96 14.19 -19.35 -2.69
N THR A 97 14.54 -18.43 -3.57
CA THR A 97 13.61 -17.41 -4.05
C THR A 97 12.88 -17.95 -5.27
N ILE A 98 11.56 -18.01 -5.18
CA ILE A 98 10.66 -18.43 -6.25
C ILE A 98 10.05 -17.19 -6.89
N TYR A 99 10.29 -16.99 -8.17
CA TYR A 99 9.75 -15.85 -8.91
C TYR A 99 8.34 -16.14 -9.41
N PRO A 100 7.44 -15.13 -9.45
CA PRO A 100 6.11 -15.30 -10.00
C PRO A 100 6.18 -15.60 -11.50
N SER A 101 5.38 -16.55 -11.96
CA SER A 101 5.26 -16.89 -13.37
C SER A 101 4.25 -15.94 -14.04
N LEU A 102 4.72 -14.87 -14.66
CA LEU A 102 3.88 -13.79 -15.19
C LEU A 102 3.22 -14.13 -16.53
N LYS A 103 3.86 -14.93 -17.37
CA LYS A 103 3.41 -15.20 -18.76
C LYS A 103 2.61 -16.46 -18.93
N THR A 104 2.91 -17.50 -18.15
CA THR A 104 2.34 -18.84 -18.29
C THR A 104 1.98 -19.41 -16.93
N ILE A 105 1.12 -20.42 -16.91
CA ILE A 105 0.81 -21.16 -15.68
C ILE A 105 2.00 -22.08 -15.35
N ALA A 106 2.46 -22.02 -14.10
CA ALA A 106 3.47 -22.94 -13.59
C ALA A 106 2.82 -24.30 -13.26
N THR A 107 3.52 -25.38 -13.57
CA THR A 107 3.06 -26.74 -13.32
C THR A 107 4.18 -27.60 -12.73
N THR A 108 3.82 -28.67 -12.04
CA THR A 108 4.73 -29.77 -11.76
C THR A 108 5.03 -30.56 -13.05
N ASN A 109 6.07 -31.37 -13.05
CA ASN A 109 6.46 -32.15 -14.22
C ASN A 109 5.39 -33.18 -14.68
N ASP A 110 4.46 -33.55 -13.79
CA ASP A 110 3.30 -34.39 -14.11
C ASP A 110 2.08 -33.56 -14.57
N GLY A 111 2.27 -32.26 -14.85
CA GLY A 111 1.26 -31.34 -15.40
C GLY A 111 0.24 -30.83 -14.40
N LYS A 112 0.40 -31.07 -13.11
CA LYS A 112 -0.53 -30.54 -12.09
C LYS A 112 -0.26 -29.10 -11.77
N VAL A 113 -1.34 -28.36 -11.57
CA VAL A 113 -1.34 -26.94 -11.18
C VAL A 113 -1.73 -26.84 -9.72
N TYR A 114 -1.00 -26.01 -8.99
CA TYR A 114 -1.28 -25.68 -7.61
C TYR A 114 -1.40 -24.17 -7.43
N ILE A 115 -2.31 -23.75 -6.55
CA ILE A 115 -2.57 -22.35 -6.20
C ILE A 115 -2.35 -22.13 -4.71
N ARG A 116 -2.03 -20.90 -4.34
CA ARG A 116 -1.89 -20.50 -2.95
C ARG A 116 -3.15 -19.77 -2.50
N ILE A 117 -3.82 -20.30 -1.48
CA ILE A 117 -4.96 -19.67 -0.82
C ILE A 117 -4.53 -19.43 0.63
N ALA A 118 -4.43 -18.17 1.02
CA ALA A 118 -3.81 -17.74 2.27
C ALA A 118 -2.37 -18.33 2.42
N ASP A 119 -2.12 -19.17 3.41
CA ASP A 119 -0.85 -19.83 3.69
C ASP A 119 -0.78 -21.28 3.14
N GLN A 120 -1.83 -21.77 2.46
CA GLN A 120 -1.94 -23.16 2.00
C GLN A 120 -1.79 -23.30 0.49
N CYS A 121 -1.12 -24.38 0.09
CA CYS A 121 -1.05 -24.84 -1.30
C CYS A 121 -2.14 -25.88 -1.57
N GLN A 122 -2.98 -25.62 -2.55
CA GLN A 122 -4.07 -26.52 -2.97
C GLN A 122 -3.99 -26.82 -4.46
N ALA A 123 -4.44 -28.02 -4.85
CA ALA A 123 -4.57 -28.36 -6.27
C ALA A 123 -5.64 -27.46 -6.91
N ALA A 124 -5.30 -26.86 -8.05
CA ALA A 124 -6.20 -25.99 -8.79
C ALA A 124 -7.37 -26.77 -9.38
N ARG A 125 -8.58 -26.24 -9.24
CA ARG A 125 -9.81 -26.73 -9.88
C ARG A 125 -9.96 -26.07 -11.26
N SER A 126 -10.92 -26.54 -12.05
CA SER A 126 -11.19 -25.99 -13.39
C SER A 126 -11.41 -24.47 -13.40
N GLU A 127 -12.12 -23.95 -12.40
CA GLU A 127 -12.38 -22.52 -12.21
C GLU A 127 -11.08 -21.75 -11.92
N ASP A 128 -10.21 -22.33 -11.10
CA ASP A 128 -8.92 -21.73 -10.74
C ASP A 128 -7.98 -21.68 -11.95
N LEU A 129 -8.03 -22.69 -12.83
CA LEU A 129 -7.25 -22.71 -14.07
C LEU A 129 -7.69 -21.59 -15.03
N THR A 130 -8.99 -21.40 -15.21
CA THR A 130 -9.54 -20.33 -16.03
C THR A 130 -9.10 -18.97 -15.49
N ARG A 131 -9.13 -18.81 -14.19
CA ARG A 131 -8.74 -17.59 -13.48
C ARG A 131 -7.24 -17.33 -13.61
N LEU A 132 -6.38 -18.32 -13.36
CA LEU A 132 -4.94 -18.19 -13.56
C LEU A 132 -4.60 -17.86 -15.02
N ALA A 133 -5.26 -18.49 -15.98
CA ALA A 133 -5.07 -18.20 -17.39
C ALA A 133 -5.44 -16.75 -17.74
N SER A 134 -6.49 -16.22 -17.14
CA SER A 134 -6.93 -14.84 -17.37
C SER A 134 -6.01 -13.78 -16.74
N GLU A 135 -5.18 -14.17 -15.78
CA GLU A 135 -4.15 -13.31 -15.18
C GLU A 135 -2.83 -13.31 -16.00
N LYS A 136 -2.71 -14.17 -16.99
CA LYS A 136 -1.53 -14.26 -17.86
C LYS A 136 -1.79 -13.52 -19.17
N ASP A 137 -0.75 -13.00 -19.79
CA ASP A 137 -0.82 -12.26 -21.06
C ASP A 137 -1.47 -13.05 -22.21
N ALA A 138 -1.58 -14.38 -22.06
CA ALA A 138 -2.16 -15.26 -23.10
C ALA A 138 -3.70 -15.21 -23.17
N PHE A 139 -4.40 -14.69 -22.16
CA PHE A 139 -5.85 -14.61 -22.15
C PHE A 139 -6.33 -13.18 -21.85
N GLN A 140 -7.02 -12.61 -22.80
CA GLN A 140 -7.60 -11.28 -22.67
C GLN A 140 -9.13 -11.39 -22.68
N TRP A 141 -9.76 -11.33 -21.51
CA TRP A 141 -11.21 -11.40 -21.36
C TRP A 141 -11.92 -10.31 -22.19
N GLU A 142 -11.36 -9.13 -22.22
CA GLU A 142 -11.92 -7.95 -22.88
C GLU A 142 -12.19 -8.18 -24.37
N LEU A 143 -11.29 -8.90 -25.06
CA LEU A 143 -11.33 -9.14 -26.49
C LEU A 143 -12.15 -10.38 -26.90
N GLN A 144 -12.66 -11.15 -25.96
CA GLN A 144 -13.46 -12.33 -26.27
C GLN A 144 -14.73 -11.93 -26.99
N LEU A 145 -14.91 -12.49 -28.19
CA LEU A 145 -16.09 -12.24 -29.01
C LEU A 145 -17.35 -12.89 -28.42
N ARG A 146 -18.40 -12.13 -28.38
CA ARG A 146 -19.75 -12.64 -28.13
C ARG A 146 -20.48 -12.91 -29.45
N ASN A 147 -21.26 -13.96 -29.47
CA ASN A 147 -22.10 -14.23 -30.64
C ASN A 147 -23.35 -13.32 -30.63
N LEU A 148 -23.09 -12.03 -30.55
CA LEU A 148 -24.10 -10.96 -30.51
C LEU A 148 -23.84 -10.02 -31.69
N THR A 149 -24.83 -9.87 -32.55
CA THR A 149 -24.84 -8.86 -33.61
C THR A 149 -25.22 -7.50 -33.03
N LEU A 150 -24.77 -6.45 -33.68
CA LEU A 150 -25.14 -5.09 -33.31
C LEU A 150 -26.64 -4.86 -33.53
N THR A 151 -27.28 -4.24 -32.56
CA THR A 151 -28.67 -3.77 -32.58
C THR A 151 -28.69 -2.25 -32.70
N ASP A 152 -29.86 -1.67 -33.03
CA ASP A 152 -30.03 -0.20 -33.09
C ASP A 152 -29.62 0.46 -31.77
N LYS A 153 -29.93 -0.17 -30.64
CA LYS A 153 -29.53 0.32 -29.31
C LYS A 153 -28.01 0.33 -29.11
N ASN A 154 -27.29 -0.64 -29.69
CA ASN A 154 -25.82 -0.62 -29.64
C ASN A 154 -25.24 0.51 -30.48
N ILE A 155 -25.91 0.86 -31.59
CA ILE A 155 -25.50 1.98 -32.46
C ILE A 155 -25.69 3.30 -31.72
N GLU A 156 -26.84 3.54 -31.09
CA GLU A 156 -27.07 4.73 -30.27
C GLU A 156 -26.01 4.85 -29.14
N ASN A 157 -25.77 3.76 -28.40
CA ASN A 157 -24.76 3.77 -27.34
C ASN A 157 -23.33 4.01 -27.88
N LEU A 158 -23.03 3.51 -29.09
CA LEU A 158 -21.75 3.77 -29.77
C LEU A 158 -21.59 5.22 -30.18
N GLU A 159 -22.66 5.85 -30.71
CA GLU A 159 -22.67 7.28 -31.04
C GLU A 159 -22.38 8.12 -29.77
N ASP A 160 -23.01 7.83 -28.66
CA ASP A 160 -22.80 8.55 -27.40
C ASP A 160 -21.38 8.32 -26.86
N PHE A 161 -20.86 7.10 -26.91
CA PHE A 161 -19.47 6.79 -26.60
C PHE A 161 -18.51 7.60 -27.50
N SER A 162 -18.75 7.61 -28.79
CA SER A 162 -17.92 8.33 -29.78
C SER A 162 -17.95 9.84 -29.56
N LYS A 163 -19.11 10.42 -29.19
CA LYS A 163 -19.23 11.83 -28.80
C LYS A 163 -18.34 12.16 -27.60
N ASP A 164 -18.31 11.29 -26.57
CA ASP A 164 -17.48 11.48 -25.40
C ASP A 164 -15.98 11.40 -25.75
N ILE A 165 -15.58 10.43 -26.56
CA ILE A 165 -14.21 10.29 -27.06
C ILE A 165 -13.77 11.56 -27.83
N ARG A 166 -14.61 12.09 -28.70
CA ARG A 166 -14.30 13.31 -29.46
C ARG A 166 -14.17 14.56 -28.58
N LYS A 167 -14.91 14.63 -27.48
CA LYS A 167 -14.81 15.75 -26.52
C LYS A 167 -13.54 15.71 -25.67
N SER A 168 -12.95 14.55 -25.49
CA SER A 168 -11.78 14.39 -24.63
C SER A 168 -10.53 15.02 -25.24
N ASP A 169 -9.79 15.81 -24.46
CA ASP A 169 -8.50 16.39 -24.87
C ASP A 169 -7.35 15.37 -24.79
N ARG A 170 -7.54 14.23 -24.10
CA ARG A 170 -6.57 13.13 -24.02
C ARG A 170 -6.49 12.31 -25.31
N VAL A 171 -7.52 12.40 -26.15
CA VAL A 171 -7.62 11.63 -27.41
C VAL A 171 -6.99 12.39 -28.56
N LYS A 172 -6.15 11.71 -29.34
CA LYS A 172 -5.45 12.29 -30.48
C LYS A 172 -6.41 12.65 -31.61
N ALA A 173 -6.06 13.69 -32.38
CA ALA A 173 -6.92 14.24 -33.44
C ALA A 173 -7.30 13.21 -34.51
N HIS A 174 -6.40 12.29 -34.89
CA HIS A 174 -6.70 11.29 -35.92
C HIS A 174 -7.77 10.26 -35.44
N ILE A 175 -7.83 9.94 -34.14
CA ILE A 175 -8.89 9.08 -33.59
C ILE A 175 -10.22 9.82 -33.58
N LYS A 176 -10.22 11.11 -33.21
CA LYS A 176 -11.43 11.94 -33.24
C LYS A 176 -12.06 12.10 -34.64
N ALA A 177 -11.21 12.00 -35.66
CA ALA A 177 -11.66 12.09 -37.06
C ALA A 177 -12.28 10.79 -37.60
N MET A 178 -12.16 9.68 -36.88
CA MET A 178 -12.74 8.39 -37.25
C MET A 178 -14.27 8.41 -37.19
N THR A 179 -14.91 7.58 -38.01
CA THR A 179 -16.35 7.29 -37.93
C THR A 179 -16.65 6.57 -36.60
N ASP A 180 -17.91 6.56 -36.16
CA ASP A 180 -18.29 5.89 -34.93
C ASP A 180 -17.95 4.40 -34.98
N LYS A 181 -18.13 3.74 -36.11
CA LYS A 181 -17.74 2.34 -36.32
C LYS A 181 -16.23 2.15 -36.13
N GLU A 182 -15.41 2.98 -36.76
CA GLU A 182 -13.94 2.93 -36.65
C GLU A 182 -13.50 3.21 -35.22
N ILE A 183 -14.16 4.13 -34.49
CA ILE A 183 -13.91 4.34 -33.04
C ILE A 183 -14.25 3.07 -32.27
N GLY A 184 -15.40 2.43 -32.54
CA GLY A 184 -15.78 1.17 -31.89
C GLY A 184 -14.78 0.05 -32.16
N GLU A 185 -14.24 -0.05 -33.35
CA GLU A 185 -13.19 -1.02 -33.71
C GLU A 185 -11.83 -0.65 -33.09
N HIS A 186 -11.47 0.63 -33.08
CA HIS A 186 -10.24 1.14 -32.47
C HIS A 186 -10.16 0.84 -30.96
N TYR A 187 -11.26 1.02 -30.23
CA TYR A 187 -11.36 0.70 -28.80
C TYR A 187 -11.73 -0.77 -28.54
N HIS A 188 -11.67 -1.62 -29.55
CA HIS A 188 -11.99 -3.05 -29.45
C HIS A 188 -13.39 -3.36 -28.91
N LEU A 189 -14.34 -2.45 -29.03
CA LEU A 189 -15.74 -2.71 -28.68
C LEU A 189 -16.40 -3.64 -29.68
N ILE A 190 -16.01 -3.50 -30.94
CA ILE A 190 -16.50 -4.23 -32.09
C ILE A 190 -15.34 -4.92 -32.79
N ASN A 191 -15.52 -6.16 -33.18
CA ASN A 191 -14.58 -6.86 -34.04
C ASN A 191 -15.38 -7.66 -35.09
N SER A 192 -15.12 -7.38 -36.39
CA SER A 192 -15.80 -8.06 -37.51
C SER A 192 -17.34 -8.02 -37.38
N GLY A 193 -17.90 -6.88 -36.96
CA GLY A 193 -19.34 -6.68 -36.81
C GLY A 193 -20.00 -7.38 -35.60
N LYS A 194 -19.19 -7.94 -34.69
CA LYS A 194 -19.68 -8.55 -33.45
C LYS A 194 -19.14 -7.81 -32.24
N LEU A 195 -19.90 -7.84 -31.14
CA LEU A 195 -19.46 -7.27 -29.87
C LEU A 195 -18.41 -8.15 -29.20
N THR A 196 -17.39 -7.53 -28.65
CA THR A 196 -16.48 -8.15 -27.68
C THR A 196 -17.10 -8.09 -26.28
N ASN A 197 -16.49 -8.72 -25.26
CA ASN A 197 -16.92 -8.51 -23.87
C ASN A 197 -16.81 -7.05 -23.46
N LEU A 198 -15.76 -6.33 -23.89
CA LEU A 198 -15.57 -4.90 -23.66
C LEU A 198 -16.68 -4.09 -24.36
N GLY A 199 -17.04 -4.48 -25.60
CA GLY A 199 -18.15 -3.87 -26.33
C GLY A 199 -19.50 -4.06 -25.63
N VAL A 200 -19.78 -5.26 -25.14
CA VAL A 200 -20.98 -5.52 -24.35
C VAL A 200 -21.01 -4.66 -23.09
N LEU A 201 -19.87 -4.50 -22.42
CA LEU A 201 -19.78 -3.71 -21.18
C LEU A 201 -20.10 -2.23 -21.43
N TRP A 202 -19.58 -1.65 -22.53
CA TRP A 202 -19.71 -0.22 -22.82
C TRP A 202 -20.96 0.15 -23.64
N ILE A 203 -21.20 -0.56 -24.72
CA ILE A 203 -22.27 -0.21 -25.66
C ILE A 203 -23.40 -1.26 -25.73
N GLY A 204 -23.30 -2.32 -24.94
CA GLY A 204 -24.36 -3.34 -24.82
C GLY A 204 -25.67 -2.76 -24.27
N SER A 205 -26.79 -3.40 -24.61
CA SER A 205 -28.07 -3.17 -23.91
C SER A 205 -28.04 -3.84 -22.52
N THR A 206 -28.97 -3.49 -21.64
CA THR A 206 -29.15 -4.12 -20.34
C THR A 206 -29.19 -5.65 -20.44
N LEU A 207 -29.97 -6.18 -21.37
CA LEU A 207 -30.05 -7.62 -21.62
C LEU A 207 -28.73 -8.22 -22.05
N GLN A 208 -28.00 -7.56 -22.95
CA GLN A 208 -26.69 -8.04 -23.39
C GLN A 208 -25.66 -8.02 -22.28
N ARG A 209 -25.64 -6.98 -21.41
CA ARG A 209 -24.76 -6.92 -20.23
C ARG A 209 -25.08 -8.02 -19.21
N SER A 210 -26.37 -8.36 -19.02
CA SER A 210 -26.76 -9.45 -18.12
C SER A 210 -26.30 -10.84 -18.60
N HIS A 211 -25.95 -10.97 -19.88
CA HIS A 211 -25.36 -12.19 -20.44
C HIS A 211 -23.85 -12.30 -20.26
N LEU A 212 -23.18 -11.29 -19.72
CA LEU A 212 -21.79 -11.45 -19.25
C LEU A 212 -21.76 -12.41 -18.09
N SER A 213 -20.81 -13.34 -18.07
CA SER A 213 -20.71 -14.36 -17.00
C SER A 213 -20.63 -13.70 -15.62
N PHE A 214 -19.88 -12.61 -15.51
CA PHE A 214 -19.68 -11.86 -14.27
C PHE A 214 -19.65 -10.35 -14.57
N PRO A 215 -20.83 -9.71 -14.74
CA PRO A 215 -20.93 -8.29 -15.02
C PRO A 215 -20.41 -7.44 -13.85
N ILE A 216 -20.37 -6.13 -14.02
CA ILE A 216 -20.06 -5.23 -12.90
C ILE A 216 -21.32 -5.12 -12.02
N THR A 217 -21.22 -5.62 -10.82
CA THR A 217 -22.23 -5.49 -9.79
C THR A 217 -21.63 -4.82 -8.57
N VAL A 218 -22.36 -3.90 -7.96
CA VAL A 218 -21.88 -3.11 -6.82
C VAL A 218 -22.90 -3.15 -5.70
N GLN A 219 -22.43 -3.32 -4.47
CA GLN A 219 -23.20 -3.14 -3.26
C GLN A 219 -22.60 -2.02 -2.41
N TYR A 220 -23.41 -1.04 -2.06
CA TYR A 220 -23.07 0.04 -1.15
C TYR A 220 -23.82 -0.16 0.16
N ILE A 221 -23.09 -0.31 1.26
CA ILE A 221 -23.66 -0.64 2.56
C ILE A 221 -23.12 0.35 3.59
N VAL A 222 -24.02 0.95 4.35
CA VAL A 222 -23.67 1.85 5.45
C VAL A 222 -23.96 1.15 6.77
N TYR A 223 -22.98 1.23 7.68
CA TYR A 223 -23.07 0.64 9.01
C TYR A 223 -23.08 1.73 10.09
N ASP A 224 -23.79 1.46 11.19
CA ASP A 224 -23.73 2.27 12.41
C ASP A 224 -22.51 1.87 13.30
N ILE A 225 -22.44 2.51 14.48
CA ILE A 225 -21.34 2.26 15.45
C ILE A 225 -21.36 0.84 16.04
N ASN A 226 -22.49 0.15 15.97
CA ASN A 226 -22.66 -1.23 16.44
C ASN A 226 -22.54 -2.25 15.29
N GLU A 227 -22.04 -1.79 14.12
CA GLU A 227 -21.97 -2.57 12.88
C GLU A 227 -23.33 -3.08 12.39
N GLY A 228 -24.42 -2.41 12.78
CA GLY A 228 -25.76 -2.61 12.23
C GLY A 228 -25.90 -1.96 10.86
N LYS A 229 -26.50 -2.66 9.89
CA LYS A 229 -26.74 -2.09 8.55
C LYS A 229 -27.88 -1.08 8.61
N VAL A 230 -27.59 0.18 8.27
CA VAL A 230 -28.57 1.28 8.27
C VAL A 230 -29.05 1.64 6.88
N ARG A 231 -28.23 1.40 5.86
CA ARG A 231 -28.58 1.65 4.46
C ARG A 231 -27.92 0.63 3.55
N LYS A 232 -28.62 0.24 2.48
CA LYS A 232 -28.07 -0.60 1.42
C LYS A 232 -28.63 -0.13 0.08
N GLU A 233 -27.70 0.13 -0.87
CA GLU A 233 -27.99 0.33 -2.29
C GLU A 233 -27.29 -0.75 -3.11
N SER A 234 -27.82 -1.06 -4.29
CA SER A 234 -27.20 -2.07 -5.14
C SER A 234 -27.42 -1.80 -6.62
N TRP A 235 -26.39 -2.03 -7.42
CA TRP A 235 -26.41 -1.94 -8.89
C TRP A 235 -26.18 -3.33 -9.47
N HIS A 236 -27.28 -4.07 -9.64
CA HIS A 236 -27.30 -5.46 -10.16
C HIS A 236 -28.12 -5.60 -11.44
N ASP A 237 -28.81 -4.55 -11.85
CA ASP A 237 -29.73 -4.57 -12.99
C ASP A 237 -29.04 -4.48 -14.34
N ASN A 238 -27.73 -4.22 -14.35
CA ASN A 238 -26.91 -4.06 -15.55
C ASN A 238 -27.38 -2.97 -16.53
N SER A 239 -28.16 -2.00 -16.04
CA SER A 239 -28.72 -0.92 -16.86
C SER A 239 -27.67 0.10 -17.28
N LEU A 240 -26.63 0.30 -16.47
CA LEU A 240 -25.62 1.34 -16.63
C LEU A 240 -24.32 0.79 -17.25
N ASN A 241 -23.69 1.57 -18.12
CA ASN A 241 -22.32 1.32 -18.53
C ASN A 241 -21.32 1.77 -17.41
N PRO A 242 -20.02 1.45 -17.51
CA PRO A 242 -19.07 1.77 -16.45
C PRO A 242 -19.00 3.27 -16.09
N LYS A 243 -19.12 4.18 -17.06
CA LYS A 243 -19.11 5.63 -16.82
C LYS A 243 -20.36 6.08 -16.07
N GLU A 244 -21.52 5.65 -16.54
CA GLU A 244 -22.82 5.94 -15.91
C GLU A 244 -22.87 5.39 -14.49
N LEU A 245 -22.38 4.16 -14.29
CA LEU A 245 -22.33 3.50 -12.98
C LEU A 245 -21.49 4.31 -11.98
N VAL A 246 -20.31 4.76 -12.37
CA VAL A 246 -19.45 5.60 -11.51
C VAL A 246 -20.18 6.87 -11.08
N HIS A 247 -20.78 7.58 -12.05
CA HIS A 247 -21.50 8.82 -11.75
C HIS A 247 -22.75 8.59 -10.88
N ASP A 248 -23.46 7.48 -11.08
CA ASP A 248 -24.62 7.17 -10.27
C ASP A 248 -24.26 6.82 -8.82
N ILE A 249 -23.18 6.03 -8.63
CA ILE A 249 -22.65 5.74 -7.30
C ILE A 249 -22.20 7.03 -6.60
N GLU A 250 -21.44 7.90 -7.28
CA GLU A 250 -21.01 9.18 -6.71
C GLU A 250 -22.18 10.06 -6.27
N ARG A 251 -23.26 10.06 -7.01
CA ARG A 251 -24.47 10.80 -6.68
C ARG A 251 -25.22 10.22 -5.48
N GLN A 252 -25.25 8.91 -5.35
CA GLN A 252 -26.04 8.23 -4.31
C GLN A 252 -25.27 8.05 -3.00
N ALA A 253 -23.95 8.00 -3.04
CA ALA A 253 -23.09 7.76 -1.88
C ALA A 253 -22.89 9.03 -1.02
N ILE A 254 -23.96 9.57 -0.45
CA ILE A 254 -23.97 10.84 0.29
C ILE A 254 -23.08 10.80 1.53
N GLU A 255 -22.94 9.64 2.19
CA GLU A 255 -22.13 9.46 3.40
C GLU A 255 -20.64 9.70 3.11
N LEU A 256 -20.18 9.49 1.88
CA LEU A 256 -18.82 9.79 1.47
C LEU A 256 -18.54 11.30 1.29
N THR A 257 -19.57 12.13 1.39
CA THR A 257 -19.43 13.60 1.30
C THR A 257 -19.31 14.27 2.66
N TYR A 258 -19.38 13.55 3.77
CA TYR A 258 -19.28 14.08 5.12
C TYR A 258 -17.90 14.67 5.40
N PHE A 259 -17.82 15.57 6.39
CA PHE A 259 -16.59 16.27 6.73
C PHE A 259 -16.45 16.45 8.25
N HIS A 260 -15.19 16.54 8.70
CA HIS A 260 -14.82 17.00 10.04
C HIS A 260 -14.80 18.53 10.06
N GLU A 261 -15.31 19.11 11.14
CA GLU A 261 -15.18 20.55 11.41
C GLU A 261 -14.28 20.75 12.63
N PHE A 262 -13.29 21.61 12.51
CA PHE A 262 -12.47 22.02 13.64
C PHE A 262 -12.24 23.55 13.64
N PRO A 263 -12.12 24.17 14.84
CA PRO A 263 -11.97 25.60 14.96
C PRO A 263 -10.58 26.05 14.50
N GLN A 264 -10.54 27.10 13.67
CA GLN A 264 -9.33 27.80 13.26
C GLN A 264 -9.48 29.29 13.55
N GLY A 265 -9.14 29.72 14.77
CA GLY A 265 -9.36 31.08 15.21
C GLY A 265 -10.85 31.47 15.19
N LEU A 266 -11.22 32.47 14.39
CA LEU A 266 -12.61 32.89 14.17
C LEU A 266 -13.36 32.10 13.11
N PHE A 267 -12.68 31.19 12.39
CA PHE A 267 -13.23 30.40 11.31
C PHE A 267 -13.30 28.92 11.69
N ARG A 268 -14.13 28.16 10.98
CA ARG A 268 -14.16 26.70 11.03
C ARG A 268 -13.53 26.15 9.76
N ASN A 269 -12.52 25.31 9.93
CA ASN A 269 -11.96 24.55 8.83
C ASN A 269 -12.75 23.25 8.63
N ARG A 270 -12.90 22.81 7.38
CA ARG A 270 -13.65 21.62 7.00
C ARG A 270 -12.77 20.71 6.19
N ILE A 271 -12.55 19.52 6.68
CA ILE A 271 -11.85 18.46 5.95
C ILE A 271 -12.84 17.33 5.72
N ARG A 272 -13.02 16.93 4.47
CA ARG A 272 -13.89 15.80 4.14
C ARG A 272 -13.39 14.54 4.83
N HIS A 273 -14.33 13.67 5.25
CA HIS A 273 -14.00 12.31 5.69
C HIS A 273 -13.18 11.62 4.61
N TYR A 274 -13.59 11.77 3.36
CA TYR A 274 -12.90 11.25 2.18
C TYR A 274 -12.89 12.30 1.08
N ASP A 275 -11.73 12.55 0.48
CA ASP A 275 -11.65 13.41 -0.69
C ASP A 275 -12.39 12.74 -1.87
N ALA A 276 -13.12 13.53 -2.65
CA ALA A 276 -13.91 13.00 -3.75
C ALA A 276 -13.04 12.34 -4.83
N LYS A 277 -11.81 12.85 -5.06
CA LYS A 277 -10.87 12.25 -6.01
C LYS A 277 -10.36 10.90 -5.53
N LEU A 278 -10.11 10.76 -4.22
CA LEU A 278 -9.68 9.51 -3.60
C LEU A 278 -10.77 8.43 -3.74
N ILE A 279 -12.02 8.77 -3.42
CA ILE A 279 -13.15 7.84 -3.58
C ILE A 279 -13.34 7.43 -5.04
N ARG A 280 -13.28 8.39 -5.96
CA ARG A 280 -13.34 8.11 -7.40
C ARG A 280 -12.22 7.17 -7.82
N GLU A 281 -11.00 7.41 -7.35
CA GLU A 281 -9.85 6.55 -7.68
C GLU A 281 -10.05 5.12 -7.17
N PHE A 282 -10.53 4.93 -5.93
CA PHE A 282 -10.84 3.59 -5.43
C PHE A 282 -11.92 2.89 -6.26
N LEU A 283 -13.00 3.59 -6.59
CA LEU A 283 -14.11 3.04 -7.38
C LEU A 283 -13.64 2.66 -8.80
N ILE A 284 -12.92 3.56 -9.47
CA ILE A 284 -12.41 3.31 -10.80
C ILE A 284 -11.40 2.16 -10.80
N ASN A 285 -10.49 2.11 -9.80
CA ASN A 285 -9.55 1.00 -9.64
C ASN A 285 -10.28 -0.33 -9.39
N ALA A 286 -11.35 -0.33 -8.61
CA ALA A 286 -12.15 -1.53 -8.41
C ALA A 286 -12.74 -2.04 -9.75
N ILE A 287 -13.28 -1.16 -10.58
CA ILE A 287 -13.81 -1.51 -11.91
C ILE A 287 -12.68 -1.92 -12.87
N ALA A 288 -11.61 -1.12 -12.96
CA ALA A 288 -10.49 -1.32 -13.89
C ALA A 288 -9.74 -2.62 -13.61
N HIS A 289 -9.63 -3.01 -12.35
CA HIS A 289 -8.88 -4.19 -11.90
C HIS A 289 -9.77 -5.35 -11.43
N LYS A 290 -11.11 -5.25 -11.61
CA LYS A 290 -12.01 -6.37 -11.36
C LYS A 290 -11.57 -7.60 -12.14
N HIS A 291 -11.67 -8.75 -11.52
CA HIS A 291 -11.41 -10.02 -12.18
C HIS A 291 -12.70 -10.51 -12.87
N TYR A 292 -12.85 -10.21 -14.16
CA TYR A 292 -14.07 -10.46 -14.91
C TYR A 292 -14.36 -11.94 -15.23
N THR A 293 -13.52 -12.86 -14.73
CA THR A 293 -13.71 -14.32 -14.88
C THR A 293 -14.14 -15.00 -13.59
N ILE A 294 -14.36 -14.24 -12.52
CA ILE A 294 -14.81 -14.78 -11.23
C ILE A 294 -16.07 -14.08 -10.74
N SER A 295 -16.91 -14.85 -10.04
CA SER A 295 -18.13 -14.34 -9.40
C SER A 295 -17.80 -13.43 -8.24
N GLY A 296 -18.62 -12.43 -8.01
CA GLY A 296 -18.59 -11.56 -6.85
C GLY A 296 -18.90 -10.11 -7.19
N ASP A 297 -19.45 -9.43 -6.23
CA ASP A 297 -19.77 -8.01 -6.28
C ASP A 297 -18.57 -7.16 -5.84
N ILE A 298 -18.52 -5.94 -6.30
CA ILE A 298 -17.72 -4.89 -5.68
C ILE A 298 -18.49 -4.41 -4.46
N PHE A 299 -17.92 -4.48 -3.27
CA PHE A 299 -18.52 -3.93 -2.06
C PHE A 299 -17.90 -2.59 -1.72
N ILE A 300 -18.74 -1.62 -1.38
CA ILE A 300 -18.37 -0.33 -0.80
C ILE A 300 -19.08 -0.28 0.56
N GLU A 301 -18.31 -0.43 1.63
CA GLU A 301 -18.81 -0.54 2.99
C GLU A 301 -18.38 0.68 3.78
N VAL A 302 -19.34 1.48 4.23
CA VAL A 302 -19.08 2.74 4.95
C VAL A 302 -19.38 2.52 6.43
N TYR A 303 -18.35 2.66 7.24
CA TYR A 303 -18.38 2.64 8.69
C TYR A 303 -18.22 4.07 9.24
N PRO A 304 -18.51 4.31 10.53
CA PRO A 304 -18.36 5.64 11.12
C PRO A 304 -16.95 6.22 11.04
N ASP A 305 -15.92 5.36 11.01
CA ASP A 305 -14.51 5.73 11.06
C ASP A 305 -13.70 5.38 9.81
N ARG A 306 -14.27 4.61 8.89
CA ARG A 306 -13.59 4.14 7.68
C ARG A 306 -14.55 3.80 6.55
N VAL A 307 -14.02 3.76 5.33
CA VAL A 307 -14.67 3.15 4.17
C VAL A 307 -13.83 1.97 3.68
N GLU A 308 -14.47 0.89 3.28
CA GLU A 308 -13.82 -0.30 2.74
C GLU A 308 -14.33 -0.56 1.32
N PHE A 309 -13.38 -0.84 0.40
CA PHE A 309 -13.67 -1.29 -0.96
C PHE A 309 -13.18 -2.72 -1.09
N THR A 310 -14.09 -3.66 -1.34
CA THR A 310 -13.73 -5.06 -1.57
C THR A 310 -14.02 -5.43 -3.02
N ASN A 311 -13.02 -5.98 -3.69
CA ASN A 311 -13.08 -6.33 -5.11
C ASN A 311 -12.84 -7.83 -5.29
N PRO A 312 -13.62 -8.54 -6.13
CA PRO A 312 -13.36 -9.93 -6.47
C PRO A 312 -12.01 -10.10 -7.16
N GLY A 313 -11.22 -11.06 -6.67
CA GLY A 313 -9.86 -11.32 -7.14
C GLY A 313 -8.81 -10.50 -6.43
N GLY A 314 -7.67 -11.13 -6.16
CA GLY A 314 -6.53 -10.50 -5.48
C GLY A 314 -5.83 -9.45 -6.33
N LEU A 315 -4.77 -8.86 -5.78
CA LEU A 315 -3.89 -7.96 -6.52
C LEU A 315 -3.30 -8.69 -7.75
N PRO A 316 -3.01 -7.96 -8.85
CA PRO A 316 -2.33 -8.55 -10.01
C PRO A 316 -1.01 -9.21 -9.60
N LEU A 317 -0.58 -10.22 -10.37
CA LEU A 317 0.69 -10.91 -10.11
C LEU A 317 1.86 -9.93 -10.05
N GLY A 318 2.69 -10.07 -9.02
CA GLY A 318 3.83 -9.18 -8.78
C GLY A 318 3.51 -7.89 -8.03
N VAL A 319 2.23 -7.54 -7.86
CA VAL A 319 1.80 -6.39 -7.05
C VAL A 319 1.51 -6.84 -5.61
N THR A 320 1.95 -6.05 -4.65
CA THR A 320 1.75 -6.29 -3.23
C THR A 320 1.45 -4.98 -2.52
N SER A 321 0.90 -5.03 -1.30
CA SER A 321 0.72 -3.83 -0.48
C SER A 321 2.01 -3.03 -0.22
N ASN A 322 3.18 -3.69 -0.32
CA ASN A 322 4.50 -3.06 -0.07
C ASN A 322 5.20 -2.50 -1.32
N ASN A 323 4.65 -2.71 -2.52
CA ASN A 323 5.23 -2.19 -3.75
C ASN A 323 4.21 -1.50 -4.67
N ILE A 324 2.98 -1.34 -4.21
CA ILE A 324 1.87 -0.82 -5.02
C ILE A 324 2.12 0.61 -5.54
N LEU A 325 2.89 1.43 -4.81
CA LEU A 325 3.28 2.77 -5.25
C LEU A 325 4.18 2.78 -6.49
N HIS A 326 4.95 1.71 -6.69
CA HIS A 326 5.98 1.68 -7.75
C HIS A 326 5.69 0.63 -8.82
N THR A 327 4.63 -0.18 -8.65
CA THR A 327 4.30 -1.25 -9.57
C THR A 327 3.13 -0.87 -10.47
N ARG A 328 3.33 -0.95 -11.78
CA ARG A 328 2.34 -0.61 -12.80
C ARG A 328 1.90 -1.87 -13.53
N MET A 329 0.88 -2.55 -13.03
CA MET A 329 0.29 -3.72 -13.66
C MET A 329 -1.17 -3.45 -14.05
N ARG A 330 -1.53 -3.76 -15.29
CA ARG A 330 -2.87 -3.54 -15.83
C ARG A 330 -3.53 -4.90 -16.06
N ARG A 331 -4.56 -5.24 -15.29
CA ARG A 331 -5.31 -6.49 -15.50
C ARG A 331 -6.18 -6.41 -16.74
N ASN A 332 -6.86 -5.30 -16.94
CA ASN A 332 -7.76 -5.05 -18.07
C ASN A 332 -7.26 -3.83 -18.86
N PRO A 333 -6.24 -3.99 -19.72
CA PRO A 333 -5.53 -2.87 -20.33
C PRO A 333 -6.40 -2.04 -21.30
N TYR A 334 -7.32 -2.67 -22.01
CA TYR A 334 -8.20 -1.97 -22.97
C TYR A 334 -9.29 -1.17 -22.25
N LEU A 335 -9.86 -1.72 -21.17
CA LEU A 335 -10.78 -1.00 -20.29
C LEU A 335 -10.10 0.22 -19.65
N ILE A 336 -8.87 0.04 -19.17
CA ILE A 336 -8.06 1.15 -18.60
C ILE A 336 -7.81 2.23 -19.65
N THR A 337 -7.55 1.87 -20.89
CA THR A 337 -7.38 2.85 -21.99
C THR A 337 -8.65 3.68 -22.18
N ILE A 338 -9.81 3.06 -22.20
CA ILE A 338 -11.10 3.77 -22.33
C ILE A 338 -11.32 4.69 -21.11
N LEU A 339 -11.11 4.19 -19.89
CA LEU A 339 -11.28 4.97 -18.67
C LEU A 339 -10.35 6.19 -18.64
N HIS A 340 -9.10 6.03 -19.09
CA HIS A 340 -8.14 7.11 -19.24
C HIS A 340 -8.61 8.14 -20.27
N ASP A 341 -8.97 7.70 -21.47
CA ASP A 341 -9.36 8.58 -22.57
C ASP A 341 -10.66 9.33 -22.27
N LEU A 342 -11.57 8.74 -21.49
CA LEU A 342 -12.77 9.40 -20.96
C LEU A 342 -12.53 10.26 -19.72
N LYS A 343 -11.28 10.45 -19.28
CA LYS A 343 -10.87 11.21 -18.08
C LYS A 343 -11.47 10.69 -16.77
N LEU A 344 -11.82 9.43 -16.73
CA LEU A 344 -12.29 8.79 -15.51
C LEU A 344 -11.11 8.32 -14.63
N MET A 345 -9.96 8.03 -15.26
CA MET A 345 -8.73 7.54 -14.63
C MET A 345 -7.51 8.29 -15.19
N GLU A 346 -6.46 8.48 -14.38
CA GLU A 346 -5.21 9.06 -14.89
C GLU A 346 -4.44 8.10 -15.82
N GLY A 347 -4.55 6.80 -15.63
CA GLY A 347 -4.03 5.77 -16.54
C GLY A 347 -2.52 5.56 -16.56
N GLU A 348 -1.76 6.44 -15.92
CA GLU A 348 -0.29 6.40 -15.89
C GLU A 348 0.27 5.56 -14.72
N GLY A 349 -0.60 4.92 -13.93
CA GLY A 349 -0.22 4.19 -12.71
C GLY A 349 0.11 5.12 -11.54
N THR A 350 -0.43 6.33 -11.55
CA THR A 350 -0.25 7.36 -10.51
C THR A 350 -1.40 7.42 -9.52
N GLY A 351 -2.37 6.50 -9.61
CA GLY A 351 -3.57 6.51 -8.77
C GLY A 351 -3.24 6.40 -7.28
N TYR A 352 -2.33 5.51 -6.90
CA TYR A 352 -1.88 5.41 -5.53
C TYR A 352 -0.98 6.58 -5.10
N ASP A 353 -0.20 7.18 -6.00
CA ASP A 353 0.54 8.42 -5.72
C ASP A 353 -0.44 9.55 -5.34
N LEU A 354 -1.57 9.68 -6.05
CA LEU A 354 -2.63 10.64 -5.73
C LEU A 354 -3.28 10.36 -4.37
N ILE A 355 -3.58 9.09 -4.06
CA ILE A 355 -4.16 8.69 -2.78
C ILE A 355 -3.21 9.05 -1.63
N TYR A 356 -1.93 8.71 -1.76
CA TYR A 356 -0.92 9.02 -0.74
C TYR A 356 -0.67 10.52 -0.58
N GLU A 357 -0.73 11.29 -1.67
CA GLU A 357 -0.67 12.76 -1.63
C GLU A 357 -1.85 13.33 -0.83
N ILE A 358 -3.08 12.91 -1.15
CA ILE A 358 -4.30 13.39 -0.49
C ILE A 358 -4.27 13.05 1.00
N ASP A 359 -3.96 11.80 1.36
CA ASP A 359 -3.89 11.37 2.76
C ASP A 359 -2.76 12.08 3.52
N SER A 360 -1.65 12.35 2.84
CA SER A 360 -0.56 13.14 3.43
C SER A 360 -1.01 14.57 3.71
N ARG A 361 -1.67 15.22 2.75
CA ARG A 361 -2.18 16.59 2.88
C ARG A 361 -3.20 16.71 4.01
N ASP A 362 -4.11 15.78 4.09
CA ASP A 362 -5.18 15.76 5.10
C ASP A 362 -4.73 15.13 6.43
N SER A 363 -3.45 14.81 6.57
CA SER A 363 -2.87 14.12 7.74
C SER A 363 -3.66 12.87 8.15
N LYS A 364 -4.08 12.07 7.17
CA LYS A 364 -4.78 10.80 7.36
C LYS A 364 -3.85 9.61 7.27
N PRO A 365 -4.21 8.46 7.87
CA PRO A 365 -3.50 7.21 7.62
C PRO A 365 -3.57 6.83 6.14
N PHE A 366 -2.50 6.25 5.62
CA PHE A 366 -2.55 5.62 4.30
C PHE A 366 -3.50 4.43 4.31
N PRO A 367 -4.09 4.08 3.15
CA PRO A 367 -5.02 2.98 3.08
C PRO A 367 -4.36 1.65 3.47
N ASP A 368 -5.06 0.86 4.26
CA ASP A 368 -4.68 -0.52 4.52
C ASP A 368 -5.16 -1.42 3.39
N ILE A 369 -4.27 -2.28 2.88
CA ILE A 369 -4.53 -3.14 1.73
C ILE A 369 -4.32 -4.59 2.13
N VAL A 370 -5.41 -5.33 2.14
CA VAL A 370 -5.41 -6.79 2.34
C VAL A 370 -5.78 -7.46 1.03
N SER A 371 -4.99 -8.43 0.62
CA SER A 371 -5.25 -9.18 -0.60
C SER A 371 -4.85 -10.64 -0.44
N ASP A 372 -5.72 -11.51 -0.90
CA ASP A 372 -5.43 -12.92 -1.11
C ASP A 372 -5.77 -13.32 -2.56
N PHE A 373 -5.84 -14.62 -2.83
CA PHE A 373 -6.22 -15.11 -4.14
C PHE A 373 -7.66 -14.75 -4.53
N ASN A 374 -8.58 -14.64 -3.59
CA ASN A 374 -10.02 -14.53 -3.86
C ASN A 374 -10.52 -13.09 -3.88
N TYR A 375 -9.90 -12.21 -3.12
CA TYR A 375 -10.35 -10.82 -2.98
C TYR A 375 -9.18 -9.86 -2.71
N MET A 376 -9.42 -8.62 -2.99
CA MET A 376 -8.62 -7.48 -2.54
C MET A 376 -9.54 -6.54 -1.78
N LYS A 377 -9.11 -6.08 -0.59
CA LYS A 377 -9.78 -5.08 0.21
C LYS A 377 -8.87 -3.90 0.47
N VAL A 378 -9.39 -2.70 0.27
CA VAL A 378 -8.76 -1.44 0.65
C VAL A 378 -9.60 -0.79 1.73
N SER A 379 -9.00 -0.46 2.87
CA SER A 379 -9.66 0.23 3.99
C SER A 379 -9.04 1.62 4.15
N GLN A 380 -9.86 2.66 4.03
CA GLN A 380 -9.46 4.05 4.21
C GLN A 380 -10.08 4.65 5.46
N SER A 381 -9.27 5.10 6.40
CA SER A 381 -9.75 5.77 7.62
C SER A 381 -10.15 7.23 7.33
N SER A 382 -11.23 7.69 7.98
CA SER A 382 -11.62 9.10 7.97
C SER A 382 -10.85 9.95 9.00
N LYS A 383 -10.11 9.31 9.92
CA LYS A 383 -9.47 9.95 11.07
C LYS A 383 -8.34 10.90 10.64
N ILE A 384 -8.38 12.12 11.13
CA ILE A 384 -7.26 13.06 11.04
C ILE A 384 -6.29 12.75 12.20
N LEU A 385 -5.02 12.52 11.88
CA LEU A 385 -4.00 12.15 12.86
C LEU A 385 -3.42 13.38 13.57
N ASP A 386 -3.26 14.49 12.85
CA ASP A 386 -2.65 15.72 13.37
C ASP A 386 -3.22 16.94 12.61
N GLU A 387 -4.10 17.69 13.27
CA GLU A 387 -4.73 18.90 12.71
C GLU A 387 -3.71 20.02 12.45
N GLU A 388 -2.67 20.11 13.27
CA GLU A 388 -1.61 21.11 13.11
C GLU A 388 -0.78 20.83 11.85
N ALA A 389 -0.54 19.53 11.56
CA ALA A 389 0.12 19.12 10.33
C ALA A 389 -0.68 19.52 9.09
N VAL A 390 -2.02 19.39 9.13
CA VAL A 390 -2.89 19.83 8.02
C VAL A 390 -2.72 21.32 7.74
N LEU A 391 -2.77 22.17 8.77
CA LEU A 391 -2.61 23.62 8.61
C LEU A 391 -1.24 23.98 8.02
N LEU A 392 -0.20 23.30 8.46
CA LEU A 392 1.15 23.49 7.94
C LEU A 392 1.27 23.08 6.47
N LEU A 393 0.70 21.94 6.11
CA LEU A 393 0.73 21.43 4.74
C LEU A 393 -0.09 22.31 3.80
N ASP A 394 -1.22 22.83 4.24
CA ASP A 394 -1.99 23.84 3.49
C ASP A 394 -1.19 25.11 3.25
N TYR A 395 -0.48 25.60 4.27
CA TYR A 395 0.40 26.75 4.12
C TYR A 395 1.49 26.49 3.08
N VAL A 396 2.13 25.32 3.13
CA VAL A 396 3.17 24.96 2.15
C VAL A 396 2.58 24.85 0.75
N ALA A 397 1.39 24.26 0.59
CA ALA A 397 0.70 24.14 -0.69
C ALA A 397 0.39 25.50 -1.34
N GLN A 398 0.12 26.53 -0.53
CA GLN A 398 -0.17 27.88 -1.03
C GLN A 398 1.09 28.65 -1.44
N HIS A 399 2.24 28.32 -0.87
CA HIS A 399 3.48 29.09 -1.06
C HIS A 399 4.51 28.38 -1.93
N TYR A 400 4.39 27.06 -2.12
CA TYR A 400 5.34 26.23 -2.86
C TYR A 400 4.63 25.30 -3.82
N THR A 401 5.15 25.17 -5.04
CA THR A 401 4.66 24.19 -6.01
C THR A 401 5.40 22.87 -5.83
N LEU A 402 4.81 21.95 -5.06
CA LEU A 402 5.34 20.62 -4.81
C LEU A 402 4.77 19.58 -5.76
N SER A 403 5.56 18.58 -6.10
CA SER A 403 5.09 17.37 -6.76
C SER A 403 4.35 16.46 -5.77
N GLN A 404 3.55 15.52 -6.28
CA GLN A 404 2.86 14.52 -5.46
C GLN A 404 3.82 13.77 -4.52
N LYS A 405 4.99 13.36 -5.02
CA LYS A 405 6.02 12.68 -4.24
C LYS A 405 6.56 13.54 -3.09
N GLU A 406 6.81 14.79 -3.36
CA GLU A 406 7.29 15.75 -2.34
C GLU A 406 6.22 16.01 -1.28
N PHE A 407 4.96 16.12 -1.68
CA PHE A 407 3.84 16.25 -0.75
C PHE A 407 3.70 15.03 0.16
N THR A 408 3.78 13.83 -0.42
CA THR A 408 3.73 12.57 0.33
C THR A 408 4.84 12.51 1.38
N VAL A 409 6.08 12.82 0.97
CA VAL A 409 7.23 12.88 1.89
C VAL A 409 7.00 13.89 3.01
N LEU A 410 6.56 15.10 2.66
CA LEU A 410 6.34 16.16 3.63
C LEU A 410 5.24 15.77 4.65
N GLY A 411 4.16 15.15 4.19
CA GLY A 411 3.09 14.66 5.06
C GLY A 411 3.56 13.55 6.01
N ILE A 412 4.36 12.60 5.51
CA ILE A 412 4.97 11.57 6.37
C ILE A 412 5.85 12.22 7.45
N ILE A 413 6.71 13.16 7.08
CA ILE A 413 7.61 13.84 8.03
C ILE A 413 6.82 14.69 9.02
N ALA A 414 5.75 15.37 8.59
CA ALA A 414 4.88 16.15 9.47
C ALA A 414 4.24 15.27 10.56
N ARG A 415 3.70 14.11 10.18
CA ARG A 415 3.12 13.15 11.14
C ARG A 415 4.12 12.62 12.15
N HIS A 416 5.33 12.28 11.70
CA HIS A 416 6.38 11.77 12.58
C HIS A 416 7.15 12.85 13.33
N LYS A 417 6.95 14.14 12.96
CA LYS A 417 7.71 15.30 13.45
C LYS A 417 9.20 15.22 13.15
N LYS A 418 9.78 14.03 13.26
CA LYS A 418 11.14 13.67 12.93
C LYS A 418 11.20 12.19 12.50
N ILE A 419 11.88 11.89 11.39
CA ILE A 419 11.97 10.54 10.87
C ILE A 419 13.38 10.25 10.30
N GLY A 420 13.91 9.07 10.58
CA GLY A 420 15.18 8.61 9.99
C GLY A 420 15.01 8.08 8.56
N SER A 421 16.05 8.22 7.74
CA SER A 421 16.09 7.76 6.34
C SER A 421 15.58 6.34 6.13
N PRO A 422 15.97 5.31 6.93
CA PRO A 422 15.50 3.94 6.68
C PRO A 422 13.98 3.78 6.87
N LYS A 423 13.43 4.45 7.89
CA LYS A 423 11.98 4.40 8.16
C LYS A 423 11.21 5.15 7.08
N LEU A 424 11.70 6.33 6.66
CA LEU A 424 11.09 7.11 5.58
C LEU A 424 11.09 6.34 4.25
N SER A 425 12.21 5.70 3.89
CA SER A 425 12.30 4.85 2.70
C SER A 425 11.30 3.70 2.74
N LYS A 426 11.11 3.08 3.91
CA LYS A 426 10.14 1.99 4.10
C LYS A 426 8.70 2.48 3.91
N GLU A 427 8.32 3.62 4.48
CA GLU A 427 6.97 4.18 4.33
C GLU A 427 6.68 4.65 2.89
N LEU A 428 7.72 5.07 2.16
CA LEU A 428 7.65 5.39 0.73
C LEU A 428 7.74 4.14 -0.16
N GLN A 429 7.84 2.94 0.41
CA GLN A 429 7.98 1.67 -0.31
C GLN A 429 9.17 1.65 -1.31
N LEU A 430 10.24 2.41 -1.02
CA LEU A 430 11.40 2.49 -1.89
C LEU A 430 12.18 1.18 -1.91
N THR A 431 12.60 0.76 -3.11
CA THR A 431 13.51 -0.36 -3.32
C THR A 431 14.97 0.02 -3.02
N GLU A 432 15.88 -0.96 -3.03
CA GLU A 432 17.33 -0.69 -2.83
C GLU A 432 17.92 0.19 -3.94
N ASP A 433 17.34 0.15 -5.14
CA ASP A 433 17.77 0.96 -6.29
C ASP A 433 17.23 2.40 -6.24
N ASP A 434 16.19 2.65 -5.46
CA ASP A 434 15.60 3.97 -5.31
C ASP A 434 16.42 4.85 -4.36
N ARG A 435 16.70 6.07 -4.80
CA ARG A 435 17.44 7.04 -3.97
C ARG A 435 16.47 7.99 -3.27
N LEU A 436 16.33 7.85 -1.96
CA LEU A 436 15.55 8.77 -1.13
C LEU A 436 15.88 10.25 -1.40
N ARG A 437 17.13 10.54 -1.79
CA ARG A 437 17.55 11.89 -2.16
C ARG A 437 16.65 12.53 -3.23
N ASN A 438 16.15 11.75 -4.20
CA ASN A 438 15.28 12.25 -5.27
C ASN A 438 13.92 12.77 -4.75
N TYR A 439 13.54 12.36 -3.56
CA TYR A 439 12.28 12.73 -2.92
C TYR A 439 12.42 13.91 -1.94
N VAL A 440 13.60 14.12 -1.38
CA VAL A 440 13.80 15.11 -0.30
C VAL A 440 14.66 16.30 -0.71
N SER A 441 15.46 16.22 -1.79
CA SER A 441 16.48 17.22 -2.13
C SER A 441 15.93 18.63 -2.25
N ARG A 442 14.86 18.81 -3.01
CA ARG A 442 14.25 20.12 -3.25
C ARG A 442 13.58 20.68 -2.00
N LEU A 443 12.99 19.81 -1.17
CA LEU A 443 12.41 20.22 0.11
C LEU A 443 13.49 20.74 1.10
N VAL A 444 14.67 20.12 1.08
CA VAL A 444 15.81 20.57 1.88
C VAL A 444 16.42 21.86 1.30
N GLU A 445 16.59 21.95 -0.02
CA GLU A 445 17.07 23.14 -0.71
C GLU A 445 16.19 24.36 -0.45
N TRP A 446 14.88 24.19 -0.50
CA TRP A 446 13.90 25.24 -0.21
C TRP A 446 13.73 25.52 1.29
N LYS A 447 14.50 24.83 2.14
CA LYS A 447 14.43 24.96 3.60
C LYS A 447 13.06 24.66 4.19
N ILE A 448 12.25 23.87 3.50
CA ILE A 448 11.00 23.31 4.04
C ILE A 448 11.35 22.22 5.05
N LEU A 449 12.34 21.40 4.72
CA LEU A 449 12.91 20.38 5.59
C LEU A 449 14.32 20.74 6.05
N LEU A 450 14.67 20.26 7.23
CA LEU A 450 16.06 20.20 7.69
C LEU A 450 16.52 18.74 7.72
N SER A 451 17.76 18.50 7.33
CA SER A 451 18.43 17.22 7.48
C SER A 451 19.51 17.30 8.56
N ARG A 452 19.59 16.30 9.42
CA ARG A 452 20.62 16.15 10.45
C ARG A 452 21.36 14.84 10.25
N ASN A 453 22.65 14.81 10.59
CA ASN A 453 23.56 13.68 10.37
C ASN A 453 23.76 13.35 8.89
N TYR A 454 24.53 12.29 8.59
CA TYR A 454 24.88 11.87 7.24
C TYR A 454 24.67 10.37 7.02
N GLY A 455 24.47 9.98 5.76
CA GLY A 455 24.34 8.58 5.35
C GLY A 455 23.08 7.90 5.92
N LYS A 456 23.21 6.65 6.32
CA LYS A 456 22.08 5.84 6.87
C LYS A 456 21.52 6.40 8.18
N GLY A 457 22.25 7.29 8.86
CA GLY A 457 21.82 7.96 10.08
C GLY A 457 21.12 9.31 9.85
N THR A 458 20.88 9.72 8.60
CA THR A 458 20.22 11.00 8.31
C THR A 458 18.80 11.01 8.84
N GLU A 459 18.47 12.07 9.58
CA GLU A 459 17.12 12.35 10.08
C GLU A 459 16.56 13.58 9.38
N TYR A 460 15.28 13.55 9.04
CA TYR A 460 14.55 14.65 8.42
C TYR A 460 13.49 15.18 9.38
N LEU A 461 13.32 16.49 9.41
CA LEU A 461 12.32 17.20 10.21
C LEU A 461 11.86 18.45 9.46
N ILE A 462 10.67 18.94 9.80
CA ILE A 462 10.17 20.21 9.26
C ILE A 462 11.01 21.36 9.83
N ASN A 463 11.31 22.36 9.00
CA ASN A 463 12.07 23.52 9.42
C ASN A 463 11.26 24.36 10.44
N PRO A 464 11.71 24.55 11.68
CA PRO A 464 10.99 25.32 12.68
C PRO A 464 10.74 26.78 12.28
N THR A 465 11.63 27.38 11.47
CA THR A 465 11.43 28.76 10.98
C THR A 465 10.24 28.87 10.04
N LEU A 466 9.93 27.83 9.28
CA LEU A 466 8.72 27.77 8.44
C LEU A 466 7.46 27.84 9.30
N ILE A 467 7.43 27.11 10.40
CA ILE A 467 6.30 27.10 11.35
C ILE A 467 6.10 28.50 11.95
N THR A 468 7.20 29.16 12.33
CA THR A 468 7.13 30.52 12.90
C THR A 468 6.70 31.57 11.87
N SER A 469 7.15 31.47 10.62
CA SER A 469 6.80 32.41 9.55
C SER A 469 5.37 32.25 9.04
N SER A 470 4.78 31.08 9.19
CA SER A 470 3.40 30.82 8.77
C SER A 470 2.34 31.56 9.60
N LYS A 471 2.72 32.13 10.75
CA LYS A 471 1.80 32.75 11.74
C LYS A 471 0.64 31.82 12.17
N ILE A 472 0.72 30.57 11.86
CA ILE A 472 -0.23 29.55 12.31
C ILE A 472 0.03 29.36 13.80
N ASN A 473 -1.01 29.46 14.63
CA ASN A 473 -0.91 29.25 16.07
C ASN A 473 -0.80 27.73 16.35
N ILE A 474 0.31 27.14 15.86
CA ILE A 474 0.62 25.73 16.07
C ILE A 474 1.18 25.62 17.47
N LYS A 475 0.56 24.78 18.30
CA LYS A 475 1.15 24.42 19.59
C LYS A 475 2.55 23.85 19.35
N PRO A 476 3.52 24.12 20.23
CA PRO A 476 4.94 23.79 20.00
C PRO A 476 5.27 22.29 19.85
N THR A 477 4.29 21.40 19.80
CA THR A 477 4.45 19.98 19.55
C THR A 477 5.18 19.62 18.26
N LEU A 478 5.19 20.51 17.24
CA LEU A 478 6.00 20.37 16.03
C LEU A 478 7.43 20.94 16.18
N LYS A 479 7.74 21.65 17.28
CA LYS A 479 9.10 22.14 17.53
C LYS A 479 9.98 21.00 18.02
N VAL A 480 10.94 20.61 17.23
CA VAL A 480 12.04 19.76 17.70
C VAL A 480 12.97 20.64 18.54
N ILE A 481 12.90 20.48 19.85
CA ILE A 481 13.77 21.23 20.76
C ILE A 481 15.22 20.76 20.56
N GLU A 482 16.11 21.71 20.29
CA GLU A 482 17.52 21.42 20.16
C GLU A 482 18.07 20.74 21.42
N PRO A 483 18.93 19.72 21.32
CA PRO A 483 19.40 18.95 22.48
C PRO A 483 20.02 19.82 23.57
N HIS A 484 20.71 20.92 23.22
CA HIS A 484 21.29 21.83 24.21
C HIS A 484 20.23 22.68 24.90
N VAL A 485 19.15 23.05 24.20
CA VAL A 485 18.00 23.78 24.78
C VAL A 485 17.20 22.83 25.69
N LEU A 486 16.95 21.60 25.26
CA LEU A 486 16.31 20.60 26.11
C LEU A 486 17.11 20.30 27.38
N LYS A 487 18.44 20.20 27.23
CA LYS A 487 19.35 20.02 28.38
C LYS A 487 19.21 21.18 29.36
N ALA A 488 19.21 22.42 28.87
CA ALA A 488 19.04 23.62 29.73
C ALA A 488 17.68 23.63 30.42
N LEU A 489 16.59 23.32 29.70
CA LEU A 489 15.24 23.25 30.27
C LEU A 489 15.12 22.18 31.37
N VAL A 490 15.69 20.99 31.15
CA VAL A 490 15.70 19.92 32.17
C VAL A 490 16.56 20.33 33.38
N GLN A 491 17.70 20.99 33.16
CA GLN A 491 18.52 21.50 34.27
C GLN A 491 17.76 22.55 35.10
N GLU A 492 17.10 23.47 34.43
CA GLU A 492 16.31 24.52 35.09
C GLU A 492 15.11 23.92 35.85
N ASP A 493 14.39 22.98 35.25
CA ASP A 493 13.29 22.26 35.92
C ASP A 493 13.79 21.55 37.19
N LEU A 494 14.87 20.78 37.11
CA LEU A 494 15.42 20.04 38.25
C LEU A 494 16.06 20.95 39.32
N LYS A 495 16.42 22.17 38.97
CA LYS A 495 16.90 23.18 39.93
C LYS A 495 15.78 23.62 40.88
N TYR A 496 14.56 23.78 40.33
CA TYR A 496 13.38 24.19 41.14
C TYR A 496 12.59 23.00 41.67
N ASN A 497 12.69 21.84 41.03
CA ASN A 497 11.94 20.63 41.35
C ASN A 497 12.89 19.41 41.48
N PRO A 498 13.74 19.36 42.53
CA PRO A 498 14.62 18.21 42.76
C PRO A 498 13.81 16.94 43.07
N GLN A 499 14.39 15.76 42.86
CA GLN A 499 13.77 14.44 43.06
C GLN A 499 12.50 14.21 42.23
N SER A 500 12.44 14.74 41.00
CA SER A 500 11.31 14.56 40.09
C SER A 500 11.38 13.23 39.31
N LEU A 501 10.20 12.62 39.13
CA LEU A 501 9.99 11.51 38.19
C LEU A 501 9.97 11.99 36.75
N ILE A 502 10.22 11.12 35.77
CA ILE A 502 10.11 11.47 34.35
C ILE A 502 8.70 12.00 34.00
N SER A 503 7.65 11.40 34.58
CA SER A 503 6.27 11.86 34.38
C SER A 503 6.02 13.27 34.89
N GLU A 504 6.64 13.65 36.01
CA GLU A 504 6.53 14.98 36.60
C GLU A 504 7.30 16.02 35.78
N ILE A 505 8.50 15.69 35.32
CA ILE A 505 9.28 16.54 34.39
C ILE A 505 8.49 16.75 33.09
N HIS A 506 7.91 15.68 32.54
CA HIS A 506 7.10 15.76 31.33
C HIS A 506 5.83 16.58 31.52
N SER A 507 5.17 16.48 32.69
CA SER A 507 3.97 17.31 32.96
C SER A 507 4.26 18.80 33.03
N ARG A 508 5.50 19.20 33.32
CA ARG A 508 5.97 20.60 33.31
C ARG A 508 6.58 21.02 31.98
N LEU A 509 7.18 20.07 31.26
CA LEU A 509 7.73 20.25 29.91
C LEU A 509 6.80 19.58 28.87
N THR A 510 5.54 20.02 28.85
CA THR A 510 4.47 19.41 28.03
C THR A 510 4.75 19.41 26.53
N ASP A 511 5.59 20.33 26.08
CA ASP A 511 5.96 20.49 24.66
C ASP A 511 7.07 19.53 24.20
N VAL A 512 7.57 18.68 25.09
CA VAL A 512 8.67 17.74 24.82
C VAL A 512 8.18 16.30 24.90
N LEU A 513 8.53 15.49 23.92
CA LEU A 513 8.20 14.06 23.97
C LEU A 513 8.87 13.38 25.18
N VAL A 514 8.12 12.55 25.90
CA VAL A 514 8.64 11.75 27.05
C VAL A 514 9.90 10.99 26.69
N GLU A 515 9.99 10.47 25.44
CA GLU A 515 11.16 9.74 24.97
C GLU A 515 12.40 10.62 24.82
N ASP A 516 12.24 11.89 24.41
CA ASP A 516 13.35 12.81 24.27
C ASP A 516 13.82 13.30 25.65
N ILE A 517 12.90 13.54 26.58
CA ILE A 517 13.23 13.78 27.99
C ILE A 517 14.00 12.58 28.56
N ARG A 518 13.52 11.36 28.35
CA ARG A 518 14.19 10.14 28.83
C ARG A 518 15.61 10.00 28.29
N LYS A 519 15.81 10.19 26.98
CA LYS A 519 17.12 10.15 26.34
C LYS A 519 18.04 11.22 26.89
N MET A 520 17.51 12.45 27.11
CA MET A 520 18.27 13.56 27.67
C MET A 520 18.70 13.27 29.11
N LEU A 521 17.79 12.79 29.95
CA LEU A 521 18.13 12.39 31.34
C LEU A 521 19.21 11.31 31.38
N TYR A 522 19.14 10.27 30.53
CA TYR A 522 20.21 9.27 30.43
C TYR A 522 21.55 9.86 30.03
N LYS A 523 21.53 10.80 29.08
CA LYS A 523 22.75 11.50 28.65
C LYS A 523 23.33 12.36 29.77
N MET A 524 22.48 13.11 30.47
CA MET A 524 22.89 13.98 31.57
C MET A 524 23.41 13.21 32.78
N VAL A 525 22.86 12.02 33.07
CA VAL A 525 23.41 11.10 34.09
C VAL A 525 24.80 10.61 33.69
N LYS A 526 24.99 10.24 32.42
CA LYS A 526 26.31 9.82 31.90
C LYS A 526 27.34 10.94 31.90
N GLU A 527 26.89 12.17 31.76
CA GLU A 527 27.73 13.39 31.82
C GLU A 527 27.91 13.91 33.26
N GLU A 528 27.43 13.16 34.26
CA GLU A 528 27.51 13.51 35.71
C GLU A 528 26.90 14.89 36.06
N ILE A 529 25.94 15.36 35.24
CA ILE A 529 25.25 16.64 35.46
C ILE A 529 24.06 16.47 36.40
N ILE A 530 23.43 15.31 36.37
CA ILE A 530 22.33 14.91 37.25
C ILE A 530 22.62 13.54 37.86
N GLU A 531 22.06 13.33 39.02
CA GLU A 531 22.06 12.05 39.73
C GLU A 531 20.64 11.48 39.80
N HIS A 532 20.51 10.18 40.06
CA HIS A 532 19.21 9.57 40.22
C HIS A 532 19.20 8.62 41.43
N GLU A 533 18.03 8.52 42.06
CA GLU A 533 17.73 7.58 43.14
C GLU A 533 16.56 6.68 42.73
N GLY A 534 16.53 5.46 43.29
CA GLY A 534 15.43 4.51 43.09
C GLY A 534 15.60 3.55 41.92
N GLY A 535 14.74 2.53 41.91
CA GLY A 535 14.71 1.48 40.86
C GLY A 535 14.18 1.96 39.52
N ARG A 536 14.30 1.10 38.51
CA ARG A 536 14.00 1.45 37.09
C ARG A 536 12.62 2.06 36.85
N THR A 537 11.62 1.69 37.66
CA THR A 537 10.21 2.14 37.50
C THR A 537 9.89 3.43 38.24
N TYR A 538 10.61 3.73 39.33
CA TYR A 538 10.39 4.89 40.21
C TYR A 538 11.64 5.74 40.39
N ARG A 539 12.39 5.92 39.29
CA ARG A 539 13.63 6.66 39.28
C ARG A 539 13.37 8.17 39.39
N LYS A 540 13.91 8.79 40.44
CA LYS A 540 13.85 10.25 40.67
C LYS A 540 15.17 10.87 40.30
N TYR A 541 15.13 12.04 39.70
CA TYR A 541 16.30 12.76 39.20
C TYR A 541 16.51 14.06 39.96
N SER A 542 17.78 14.40 40.23
CA SER A 542 18.20 15.65 40.85
C SER A 542 19.49 16.17 40.18
N LEU A 543 19.79 17.44 40.32
CA LEU A 543 21.08 17.97 39.90
C LEU A 543 22.19 17.37 40.78
N ALA A 544 23.30 16.97 40.15
CA ALA A 544 24.46 16.45 40.88
C ALA A 544 25.05 17.55 41.77
N LYS A 545 25.33 17.21 43.03
CA LYS A 545 25.98 18.13 43.98
C LYS A 545 27.42 18.34 43.53
N LYS A 546 27.79 19.56 43.07
CA LYS A 546 29.19 19.91 42.93
C LYS A 546 29.87 19.88 44.29
N GLU A 547 30.77 18.96 44.53
CA GLU A 547 31.68 19.04 45.67
C GLU A 547 32.47 20.34 45.55
N THR A 548 32.20 21.23 46.49
CA THR A 548 33.00 22.43 46.69
C THR A 548 34.33 21.97 47.27
N ILE A 549 35.38 21.80 46.44
CA ILE A 549 36.75 21.65 46.90
C ILE A 549 37.08 22.91 47.65
N ARG A 550 36.94 22.87 48.98
CA ARG A 550 37.58 23.84 49.88
C ARG A 550 39.08 23.70 49.69
N LYS A 551 39.70 24.62 48.98
CA LYS A 551 41.12 24.87 49.16
C LYS A 551 41.28 25.49 50.56
N GLU A 552 41.70 24.67 51.49
CA GLU A 552 42.38 25.13 52.66
C GLU A 552 43.78 25.60 52.22
N ASN A 553 44.00 26.93 52.37
CA ASN A 553 45.24 27.53 52.89
C ASN A 553 44.92 28.95 53.31
#